data_317c5fb25f8a6b1fa3d897b7ae2c1ed1
#
_entry.id   317c5fb25f8a6b1fa3d897b7ae2c1ed1
#
_cell.length_a   1.000
_cell.length_b   1.000
_cell.length_c   1.000
_cell.angle_alpha   90.00
_cell.angle_beta   90.00
_cell.angle_gamma   90.00
#
_symmetry.space_group_name_H-M   'P 1'
#
loop_
_entity.id
_entity.type
_entity.pdbx_description
1 polymer ?
#
loop_
_entity_poly.entity_id
_entity_poly.type
_entity_poly.pdbx_seq_one_letter_code
_entity_poly.pdbx_strand_id
1 'polypeptide(L)'
;MEKILFRAVIEVLGKPKEHVDASLKRYMQNLKEKKQYQIVKEDYADLKKHEDGDLWMAFVELEARTNQVADIIDFCFDYMPSIIEIIEPEELNLSSLDVSAFLNDLQAKLHGVDMLAKQMKMENQLTNNSLAKLLNNYIVVLLRNNNLTSKQLSTFTGMNIDILEDYMDKMIDEGKIDLKDGLYFLKESAAEMENGRESEEN
;
A
#
# COMPACT_ATOMS: atom_id res chain seq x y z
N MET A 1 -40.41 -0.35 -3.06
CA MET A 1 -39.58 0.66 -2.38
C MET A 1 -39.25 1.73 -3.39
N GLU A 2 -39.28 3.00 -2.97
CA GLU A 2 -38.79 4.10 -3.78
C GLU A 2 -37.30 3.93 -4.04
N LYS A 3 -36.87 4.19 -5.30
CA LYS A 3 -35.45 4.10 -5.64
C LYS A 3 -34.71 5.26 -4.98
N ILE A 4 -33.56 4.95 -4.41
CA ILE A 4 -32.69 5.96 -3.81
C ILE A 4 -31.82 6.57 -4.92
N LEU A 5 -31.87 7.87 -5.08
CA LEU A 5 -30.98 8.65 -5.95
C LEU A 5 -29.84 9.19 -5.09
N PHE A 6 -28.60 8.89 -5.46
CA PHE A 6 -27.42 9.42 -4.79
C PHE A 6 -26.45 10.03 -5.79
N ARG A 7 -25.69 11.02 -5.33
CA ARG A 7 -24.56 11.63 -6.03
C ARG A 7 -23.27 11.12 -5.40
N ALA A 8 -22.27 10.86 -6.22
CA ALA A 8 -20.95 10.50 -5.77
C ALA A 8 -19.86 11.12 -6.64
N VAL A 9 -18.71 11.39 -6.04
CA VAL A 9 -17.50 11.82 -6.74
C VAL A 9 -16.46 10.72 -6.61
N ILE A 10 -16.05 10.14 -7.73
CA ILE A 10 -14.96 9.15 -7.79
C ILE A 10 -13.71 9.88 -8.30
N GLU A 11 -12.63 9.74 -7.56
CA GLU A 11 -11.33 10.35 -7.85
C GLU A 11 -10.26 9.29 -8.06
N VAL A 12 -9.41 9.50 -9.07
CA VAL A 12 -8.23 8.67 -9.33
C VAL A 12 -7.00 9.56 -9.37
N LEU A 13 -6.02 9.24 -8.53
CA LEU A 13 -4.74 9.92 -8.44
C LEU A 13 -3.61 8.97 -8.84
N GLY A 14 -2.65 9.43 -9.67
CA GLY A 14 -1.53 8.59 -10.07
C GLY A 14 -0.67 9.17 -11.19
N LYS A 15 0.20 8.33 -11.72
CA LYS A 15 1.04 8.61 -12.90
C LYS A 15 1.33 7.33 -13.69
N PRO A 16 1.52 7.41 -15.01
CA PRO A 16 1.41 8.61 -15.86
C PRO A 16 -0.04 9.04 -16.13
N LYS A 17 -0.23 10.20 -16.77
CA LYS A 17 -1.55 10.80 -17.07
C LYS A 17 -2.50 9.81 -17.77
N GLU A 18 -1.99 9.09 -18.78
CA GLU A 18 -2.76 8.15 -19.57
C GLU A 18 -3.29 6.99 -18.73
N HIS A 19 -2.54 6.59 -17.71
CA HIS A 19 -2.93 5.52 -16.80
C HIS A 19 -4.07 5.94 -15.88
N VAL A 20 -4.05 7.19 -15.41
CA VAL A 20 -5.11 7.77 -14.56
C VAL A 20 -6.43 7.84 -15.34
N ASP A 21 -6.41 8.36 -16.57
CA ASP A 21 -7.58 8.43 -17.44
C ASP A 21 -8.15 7.04 -17.76
N ALA A 22 -7.28 6.10 -18.15
CA ALA A 22 -7.69 4.73 -18.43
C ALA A 22 -8.28 4.02 -17.21
N SER A 23 -7.74 4.28 -16.02
CA SER A 23 -8.24 3.71 -14.77
C SER A 23 -9.63 4.24 -14.44
N LEU A 24 -9.85 5.55 -14.51
CA LEU A 24 -11.17 6.13 -14.27
C LEU A 24 -12.23 5.58 -15.24
N LYS A 25 -11.90 5.50 -16.54
CA LYS A 25 -12.79 4.92 -17.55
C LYS A 25 -13.14 3.47 -17.25
N ARG A 26 -12.17 2.67 -16.81
CA ARG A 26 -12.38 1.27 -16.42
C ARG A 26 -13.27 1.16 -15.18
N TYR A 27 -13.08 2.03 -14.18
CA TYR A 27 -13.97 2.09 -13.01
C TYR A 27 -15.41 2.35 -13.43
N MET A 28 -15.64 3.33 -14.29
CA MET A 28 -16.98 3.66 -14.77
C MET A 28 -17.60 2.57 -15.64
N GLN A 29 -16.80 1.89 -16.47
CA GLN A 29 -17.26 0.74 -17.22
C GLN A 29 -17.71 -0.40 -16.30
N ASN A 30 -16.90 -0.76 -15.31
CA ASN A 30 -17.24 -1.79 -14.31
C ASN A 30 -18.52 -1.42 -13.54
N LEU A 31 -18.69 -0.13 -13.20
CA LEU A 31 -19.89 0.34 -12.51
C LEU A 31 -21.15 0.18 -13.37
N LYS A 32 -21.05 0.50 -14.67
CA LYS A 32 -22.18 0.35 -15.62
C LYS A 32 -22.62 -1.10 -15.84
N GLU A 33 -21.72 -2.05 -15.65
CA GLU A 33 -22.01 -3.49 -15.76
C GLU A 33 -22.77 -4.04 -14.54
N LYS A 34 -22.72 -3.32 -13.39
CA LYS A 34 -23.42 -3.73 -12.17
C LYS A 34 -24.90 -3.37 -12.22
N LYS A 35 -25.77 -4.37 -12.21
CA LYS A 35 -27.23 -4.24 -12.35
C LYS A 35 -27.89 -3.48 -11.20
N GLN A 36 -27.25 -3.41 -10.03
CA GLN A 36 -27.79 -2.72 -8.85
C GLN A 36 -27.74 -1.19 -8.97
N TYR A 37 -26.90 -0.66 -9.87
CA TYR A 37 -26.77 0.78 -10.09
C TYR A 37 -27.31 1.17 -11.46
N GLN A 38 -28.23 2.12 -11.46
CA GLN A 38 -28.71 2.77 -12.69
C GLN A 38 -28.09 4.16 -12.77
N ILE A 39 -27.06 4.33 -13.60
CA ILE A 39 -26.43 5.63 -13.80
C ILE A 39 -27.41 6.56 -14.49
N VAL A 40 -27.64 7.74 -13.90
CA VAL A 40 -28.55 8.78 -14.39
C VAL A 40 -27.76 9.88 -15.08
N LYS A 41 -26.62 10.26 -14.50
CA LYS A 41 -25.78 11.36 -14.97
C LYS A 41 -24.31 11.05 -14.72
N GLU A 42 -23.43 11.53 -15.60
CA GLU A 42 -21.98 11.45 -15.50
C GLU A 42 -21.39 12.76 -16.00
N ASP A 43 -20.60 13.42 -15.16
CA ASP A 43 -19.83 14.61 -15.49
C ASP A 43 -18.35 14.35 -15.22
N TYR A 44 -17.56 14.27 -16.29
CA TYR A 44 -16.11 14.07 -16.20
C TYR A 44 -15.41 15.42 -16.16
N ALA A 45 -14.53 15.61 -15.19
CA ALA A 45 -13.67 16.78 -15.17
C ALA A 45 -12.39 16.55 -15.97
N ASP A 46 -11.81 17.63 -16.45
CA ASP A 46 -10.51 17.59 -17.10
C ASP A 46 -9.42 17.10 -16.16
N LEU A 47 -8.52 16.29 -16.69
CA LEU A 47 -7.36 15.85 -15.92
C LEU A 47 -6.50 17.04 -15.51
N LYS A 48 -6.22 17.14 -14.22
CA LYS A 48 -5.38 18.18 -13.62
C LYS A 48 -4.14 17.59 -13.01
N LYS A 49 -3.06 18.35 -13.02
CA LYS A 49 -1.85 18.00 -12.27
C LYS A 49 -2.11 18.34 -10.80
N HIS A 50 -1.74 17.42 -9.89
CA HIS A 50 -1.84 17.62 -8.45
C HIS A 50 -0.80 18.65 -8.01
N GLU A 51 -1.13 19.48 -7.01
CA GLU A 51 -0.25 20.57 -6.54
C GLU A 51 1.05 20.04 -5.94
N ASP A 52 1.02 18.88 -5.27
CA ASP A 52 2.15 18.27 -4.58
C ASP A 52 2.95 17.28 -5.46
N GLY A 53 3.30 17.62 -6.68
CA GLY A 53 4.25 16.82 -7.43
C GLY A 53 3.86 16.37 -8.84
N ASP A 54 4.39 15.21 -9.29
CA ASP A 54 4.21 14.67 -10.63
C ASP A 54 2.97 13.78 -10.80
N LEU A 55 2.01 13.88 -9.88
CA LEU A 55 0.78 13.11 -9.95
C LEU A 55 -0.29 13.84 -10.78
N TRP A 56 -1.10 13.06 -11.49
CA TRP A 56 -2.27 13.50 -12.21
C TRP A 56 -3.51 13.07 -11.47
N MET A 57 -4.54 13.90 -11.52
CA MET A 57 -5.84 13.68 -10.89
C MET A 57 -6.92 13.72 -11.94
N ALA A 58 -7.79 12.72 -11.90
CA ALA A 58 -9.02 12.67 -12.68
C ALA A 58 -10.19 12.39 -11.74
N PHE A 59 -11.33 13.02 -11.97
CA PHE A 59 -12.54 12.71 -11.23
C PHE A 59 -13.78 12.73 -12.12
N VAL A 60 -14.78 11.98 -11.69
CA VAL A 60 -16.10 11.96 -12.26
C VAL A 60 -17.12 12.19 -11.16
N GLU A 61 -18.01 13.14 -11.37
CA GLU A 61 -19.23 13.29 -10.59
C GLU A 61 -20.32 12.48 -11.28
N LEU A 62 -21.00 11.62 -10.54
CA LEU A 62 -22.09 10.80 -11.06
C LEU A 62 -23.34 10.87 -10.18
N GLU A 63 -24.50 10.69 -10.81
CA GLU A 63 -25.75 10.43 -10.14
C GLU A 63 -26.22 9.02 -10.51
N ALA A 64 -26.57 8.24 -9.52
CA ALA A 64 -27.00 6.87 -9.71
C ALA A 64 -28.22 6.53 -8.84
N ARG A 65 -29.05 5.62 -9.33
CA ARG A 65 -30.20 5.07 -8.58
C ARG A 65 -29.93 3.65 -8.16
N THR A 66 -30.31 3.35 -6.92
CA THR A 66 -30.31 1.99 -6.36
C THR A 66 -31.62 1.69 -5.65
N ASN A 67 -31.84 0.43 -5.27
CA ASN A 67 -33.07 0.01 -4.62
C ASN A 67 -32.97 -0.06 -3.09
N GLN A 68 -31.75 -0.09 -2.54
CA GLN A 68 -31.54 -0.30 -1.10
C GLN A 68 -30.28 0.39 -0.60
N VAL A 69 -30.28 0.74 0.68
CA VAL A 69 -29.13 1.43 1.33
C VAL A 69 -27.87 0.55 1.33
N ALA A 70 -28.01 -0.77 1.41
CA ALA A 70 -26.88 -1.71 1.35
C ALA A 70 -26.04 -1.54 0.07
N ASP A 71 -26.68 -1.28 -1.08
CA ASP A 71 -25.98 -1.06 -2.34
C ASP A 71 -25.08 0.20 -2.27
N ILE A 72 -25.49 1.23 -1.50
CA ILE A 72 -24.69 2.45 -1.32
C ILE A 72 -23.43 2.15 -0.50
N ILE A 73 -23.51 1.26 0.50
CA ILE A 73 -22.34 0.81 1.26
C ILE A 73 -21.40 0.05 0.34
N ASP A 74 -21.93 -0.89 -0.44
CA ASP A 74 -21.13 -1.64 -1.42
C ASP A 74 -20.43 -0.69 -2.38
N PHE A 75 -21.15 0.33 -2.86
CA PHE A 75 -20.57 1.38 -3.69
C PHE A 75 -19.41 2.11 -2.99
N CYS A 76 -19.57 2.50 -1.72
CA CYS A 76 -18.53 3.17 -0.96
C CYS A 76 -17.27 2.32 -0.83
N PHE A 77 -17.39 1.02 -0.59
CA PHE A 77 -16.23 0.11 -0.45
C PHE A 77 -15.60 -0.26 -1.78
N ASP A 78 -16.41 -0.42 -2.83
CA ASP A 78 -15.92 -0.85 -4.14
C ASP A 78 -15.26 0.30 -4.93
N TYR A 79 -15.76 1.52 -4.77
CA TYR A 79 -15.34 2.69 -5.57
C TYR A 79 -14.67 3.79 -4.76
N MET A 80 -14.69 3.73 -3.42
CA MET A 80 -14.03 4.67 -2.52
C MET A 80 -14.29 6.14 -2.89
N PRO A 81 -15.55 6.58 -3.06
CA PRO A 81 -15.84 7.94 -3.49
C PRO A 81 -15.33 8.96 -2.45
N SER A 82 -14.83 10.10 -2.92
CA SER A 82 -14.44 11.21 -2.05
C SER A 82 -15.65 11.95 -1.45
N ILE A 83 -16.80 11.90 -2.15
CA ILE A 83 -18.07 12.48 -1.68
C ILE A 83 -19.18 11.51 -2.04
N ILE A 84 -20.15 11.34 -1.12
CA ILE A 84 -21.42 10.69 -1.37
C ILE A 84 -22.55 11.47 -0.71
N GLU A 85 -23.63 11.69 -1.44
CA GLU A 85 -24.80 12.45 -1.01
C GLU A 85 -26.07 11.75 -1.49
N ILE A 86 -27.04 11.54 -0.61
CA ILE A 86 -28.36 11.04 -0.99
C ILE A 86 -29.23 12.23 -1.39
N ILE A 87 -29.72 12.22 -2.63
CA ILE A 87 -30.53 13.30 -3.19
C ILE A 87 -32.02 13.03 -2.98
N GLU A 88 -32.44 11.79 -3.20
CA GLU A 88 -33.82 11.32 -3.07
C GLU A 88 -33.85 9.94 -2.41
N PRO A 89 -34.81 9.70 -1.51
CA PRO A 89 -35.81 10.64 -0.95
C PRO A 89 -35.20 11.55 0.14
N GLU A 90 -35.87 12.61 0.52
CA GLU A 90 -35.46 13.50 1.63
C GLU A 90 -35.41 12.77 2.98
N GLU A 91 -36.26 11.76 3.16
CA GLU A 91 -36.31 10.95 4.38
C GLU A 91 -36.19 9.45 4.04
N LEU A 92 -35.25 8.77 4.70
CA LEU A 92 -35.12 7.31 4.61
C LEU A 92 -35.82 6.65 5.78
N ASN A 93 -36.92 5.96 5.49
CA ASN A 93 -37.63 5.16 6.51
C ASN A 93 -37.03 3.76 6.58
N LEU A 94 -36.21 3.52 7.61
CA LEU A 94 -35.57 2.24 7.85
C LEU A 94 -36.16 1.57 9.09
N SER A 95 -36.46 0.27 9.01
CA SER A 95 -36.82 -0.51 10.17
C SER A 95 -35.58 -0.79 11.05
N SER A 96 -35.79 -1.14 12.32
CA SER A 96 -34.68 -1.57 13.19
C SER A 96 -33.93 -2.78 12.61
N LEU A 97 -34.61 -3.63 11.87
CA LEU A 97 -34.01 -4.79 11.19
C LEU A 97 -33.10 -4.33 10.05
N ASP A 98 -33.54 -3.37 9.22
CA ASP A 98 -32.74 -2.81 8.13
C ASP A 98 -31.48 -2.12 8.65
N VAL A 99 -31.63 -1.32 9.71
CA VAL A 99 -30.49 -0.65 10.38
C VAL A 99 -29.50 -1.68 10.95
N SER A 100 -30.00 -2.75 11.58
CA SER A 100 -29.15 -3.81 12.11
C SER A 100 -28.41 -4.56 11.02
N ALA A 101 -29.07 -4.89 9.91
CA ALA A 101 -28.45 -5.52 8.76
C ALA A 101 -27.36 -4.61 8.17
N PHE A 102 -27.66 -3.34 7.95
CA PHE A 102 -26.73 -2.32 7.51
C PHE A 102 -25.47 -2.24 8.38
N LEU A 103 -25.64 -2.17 9.71
CA LEU A 103 -24.50 -2.10 10.64
C LEU A 103 -23.65 -3.37 10.64
N ASN A 104 -24.28 -4.54 10.51
CA ASN A 104 -23.57 -5.81 10.42
C ASN A 104 -22.76 -5.91 9.13
N ASP A 105 -23.32 -5.49 7.99
CA ASP A 105 -22.61 -5.47 6.71
C ASP A 105 -21.42 -4.50 6.74
N LEU A 106 -21.63 -3.28 7.27
CA LEU A 106 -20.58 -2.31 7.47
C LEU A 106 -19.46 -2.88 8.35
N GLN A 107 -19.82 -3.49 9.48
CA GLN A 107 -18.85 -4.09 10.40
C GLN A 107 -18.08 -5.24 9.74
N ALA A 108 -18.74 -6.10 8.96
CA ALA A 108 -18.08 -7.18 8.23
C ALA A 108 -17.05 -6.64 7.22
N LYS A 109 -17.39 -5.58 6.48
CA LYS A 109 -16.47 -4.92 5.54
C LYS A 109 -15.28 -4.27 6.25
N LEU A 110 -15.51 -3.55 7.36
CA LEU A 110 -14.43 -2.97 8.17
C LEU A 110 -13.49 -4.04 8.72
N HIS A 111 -14.02 -5.17 9.20
CA HIS A 111 -13.17 -6.30 9.60
C HIS A 111 -12.33 -6.85 8.45
N GLY A 112 -12.90 -6.95 7.25
CA GLY A 112 -12.16 -7.37 6.06
C GLY A 112 -10.99 -6.45 5.74
N VAL A 113 -11.20 -5.13 5.79
CA VAL A 113 -10.15 -4.13 5.57
C VAL A 113 -9.07 -4.21 6.66
N ASP A 114 -9.46 -4.34 7.94
CA ASP A 114 -8.52 -4.48 9.06
C ASP A 114 -7.65 -5.75 8.94
N MET A 115 -8.27 -6.87 8.56
CA MET A 115 -7.55 -8.12 8.31
C MET A 115 -6.53 -7.97 7.18
N LEU A 116 -6.92 -7.36 6.05
CA LEU A 116 -6.03 -7.12 4.93
C LEU A 116 -4.87 -6.21 5.31
N ALA A 117 -5.14 -5.12 6.04
CA ALA A 117 -4.11 -4.21 6.52
C ALA A 117 -3.10 -4.91 7.46
N LYS A 118 -3.59 -5.77 8.37
CA LYS A 118 -2.74 -6.58 9.25
C LYS A 118 -1.89 -7.57 8.48
N GLN A 119 -2.48 -8.26 7.49
CA GLN A 119 -1.75 -9.18 6.62
C GLN A 119 -0.65 -8.47 5.85
N MET A 120 -0.95 -7.35 5.19
CA MET A 120 0.05 -6.56 4.45
C MET A 120 1.18 -6.07 5.36
N LYS A 121 0.85 -5.64 6.59
CA LYS A 121 1.86 -5.23 7.58
C LYS A 121 2.78 -6.40 7.96
N MET A 122 2.21 -7.59 8.18
CA MET A 122 2.98 -8.79 8.50
C MET A 122 3.88 -9.22 7.34
N GLU A 123 3.36 -9.25 6.12
CA GLU A 123 4.14 -9.58 4.91
C GLU A 123 5.29 -8.59 4.69
N ASN A 124 5.03 -7.29 4.90
CA ASN A 124 6.06 -6.26 4.83
C ASN A 124 7.16 -6.47 5.90
N GLN A 125 6.78 -6.79 7.14
CA GLN A 125 7.74 -7.09 8.21
C GLN A 125 8.59 -8.33 7.89
N LEU A 126 7.98 -9.40 7.39
CA LEU A 126 8.69 -10.62 7.00
C LEU A 126 9.67 -10.34 5.85
N THR A 127 9.24 -9.58 4.85
CA THR A 127 10.07 -9.19 3.70
C THR A 127 11.27 -8.34 4.17
N ASN A 128 11.03 -7.33 5.01
CA ASN A 128 12.08 -6.48 5.54
C ASN A 128 13.09 -7.27 6.41
N ASN A 129 12.61 -8.20 7.23
CA ASN A 129 13.48 -9.06 8.03
C ASN A 129 14.33 -10.00 7.16
N SER A 130 13.76 -10.54 6.08
CA SER A 130 14.48 -11.39 5.13
C SER A 130 15.51 -10.59 4.35
N LEU A 131 15.17 -9.39 3.91
CA LEU A 131 16.10 -8.47 3.25
C LEU A 131 17.25 -8.08 4.17
N ALA A 132 16.95 -7.78 5.44
CA ALA A 132 17.96 -7.45 6.43
C ALA A 132 18.96 -8.61 6.66
N LYS A 133 18.46 -9.85 6.76
CA LYS A 133 19.31 -11.04 6.88
C LYS A 133 20.19 -11.24 5.64
N LEU A 134 19.61 -11.10 4.44
CA LEU A 134 20.34 -11.23 3.19
C LEU A 134 21.45 -10.19 3.08
N LEU A 135 21.13 -8.93 3.42
CA LEU A 135 22.10 -7.84 3.42
C LEU A 135 23.22 -8.07 4.42
N ASN A 136 22.90 -8.51 5.64
CA ASN A 136 23.88 -8.89 6.63
C ASN A 136 24.87 -9.93 6.08
N ASN A 137 24.33 -11.03 5.54
CA ASN A 137 25.15 -12.09 4.99
C ASN A 137 26.01 -11.59 3.83
N TYR A 138 25.45 -10.73 2.97
CA TYR A 138 26.20 -10.19 1.84
C TYR A 138 27.33 -9.26 2.29
N ILE A 139 27.11 -8.38 3.27
CA ILE A 139 28.12 -7.51 3.85
C ILE A 139 29.25 -8.35 4.49
N VAL A 140 28.90 -9.38 5.27
CA VAL A 140 29.87 -10.29 5.86
C VAL A 140 30.74 -10.95 4.78
N VAL A 141 30.15 -11.44 3.69
CA VAL A 141 30.92 -12.03 2.57
C VAL A 141 31.84 -11.01 1.92
N LEU A 142 31.39 -9.77 1.70
CA LEU A 142 32.22 -8.71 1.12
C LEU A 142 33.40 -8.33 2.02
N LEU A 143 33.19 -8.31 3.34
CA LEU A 143 34.21 -7.92 4.32
C LEU A 143 35.13 -9.07 4.74
N ARG A 144 34.84 -10.33 4.33
CA ARG A 144 35.63 -11.50 4.72
C ARG A 144 37.13 -11.38 4.33
N ASN A 145 37.39 -10.82 3.16
CA ASN A 145 38.75 -10.73 2.62
C ASN A 145 39.19 -9.27 2.32
N ASN A 146 38.35 -8.29 2.59
CA ASN A 146 38.59 -6.90 2.23
C ASN A 146 38.03 -5.93 3.27
N ASN A 147 38.80 -4.91 3.61
CA ASN A 147 38.24 -3.77 4.34
C ASN A 147 37.69 -2.77 3.32
N LEU A 148 36.44 -2.36 3.47
CA LEU A 148 35.74 -1.55 2.49
C LEU A 148 35.16 -0.26 3.12
N THR A 149 35.12 0.82 2.33
CA THR A 149 34.46 2.06 2.71
C THR A 149 32.95 1.96 2.52
N SER A 150 32.17 2.85 3.17
CA SER A 150 30.71 2.96 2.96
C SER A 150 30.36 3.17 1.49
N LYS A 151 31.14 3.95 0.75
CA LYS A 151 30.94 4.19 -0.68
C LYS A 151 31.12 2.93 -1.54
N GLN A 152 32.12 2.09 -1.24
CA GLN A 152 32.32 0.84 -1.93
C GLN A 152 31.20 -0.16 -1.61
N LEU A 153 30.82 -0.26 -0.34
CA LEU A 153 29.71 -1.10 0.09
C LEU A 153 28.37 -0.66 -0.53
N SER A 154 28.13 0.65 -0.61
CA SER A 154 26.96 1.20 -1.32
C SER A 154 26.94 0.80 -2.80
N THR A 155 28.11 0.81 -3.48
CA THR A 155 28.23 0.39 -4.87
C THR A 155 27.91 -1.09 -5.05
N PHE A 156 28.39 -1.95 -4.14
CA PHE A 156 28.14 -3.41 -4.21
C PHE A 156 26.72 -3.80 -3.84
N THR A 157 26.13 -3.12 -2.85
CA THR A 157 24.77 -3.42 -2.36
C THR A 157 23.68 -2.72 -3.17
N GLY A 158 24.02 -1.65 -3.89
CA GLY A 158 23.05 -0.78 -4.59
C GLY A 158 22.22 0.10 -3.65
N MET A 159 22.55 0.15 -2.37
CA MET A 159 21.85 0.95 -1.37
C MET A 159 22.34 2.40 -1.36
N ASN A 160 21.43 3.32 -1.00
CA ASN A 160 21.81 4.69 -0.66
C ASN A 160 22.81 4.67 0.52
N ILE A 161 23.83 5.56 0.45
CA ILE A 161 24.91 5.60 1.44
C ILE A 161 24.39 5.86 2.86
N ASP A 162 23.50 6.83 3.04
CA ASP A 162 22.98 7.21 4.35
C ASP A 162 22.22 6.06 5.02
N ILE A 163 21.38 5.36 4.23
CA ILE A 163 20.62 4.19 4.70
C ILE A 163 21.58 3.03 5.03
N LEU A 164 22.62 2.86 4.23
CA LEU A 164 23.62 1.82 4.46
C LEU A 164 24.42 2.08 5.73
N GLU A 165 24.85 3.32 5.98
CA GLU A 165 25.59 3.71 7.19
C GLU A 165 24.76 3.46 8.45
N ASP A 166 23.48 3.85 8.48
CA ASP A 166 22.54 3.49 9.57
C ASP A 166 22.44 1.98 9.82
N TYR A 167 22.56 1.21 8.74
CA TYR A 167 22.51 -0.23 8.81
C TYR A 167 23.84 -0.83 9.32
N MET A 168 24.97 -0.27 8.89
CA MET A 168 26.31 -0.67 9.34
C MET A 168 26.50 -0.37 10.83
N ASP A 169 25.99 0.76 11.32
CA ASP A 169 26.01 1.13 12.73
C ASP A 169 25.32 0.06 13.59
N LYS A 170 24.17 -0.45 13.16
CA LYS A 170 23.49 -1.57 13.82
C LYS A 170 24.33 -2.84 13.83
N MET A 171 25.05 -3.15 12.76
CA MET A 171 25.95 -4.29 12.70
C MET A 171 27.17 -4.12 13.62
N ILE A 172 27.63 -2.89 13.83
CA ILE A 172 28.69 -2.55 14.82
C ILE A 172 28.15 -2.78 16.23
N ASP A 173 26.96 -2.29 16.55
CA ASP A 173 26.31 -2.48 17.85
C ASP A 173 26.07 -3.97 18.16
N GLU A 174 25.73 -4.77 17.13
CA GLU A 174 25.61 -6.23 17.23
C GLU A 174 26.96 -6.95 17.33
N GLY A 175 28.08 -6.23 17.21
CA GLY A 175 29.43 -6.80 17.34
C GLY A 175 29.89 -7.63 16.15
N LYS A 176 29.23 -7.54 14.99
CA LYS A 176 29.56 -8.31 13.78
C LYS A 176 30.71 -7.69 12.98
N ILE A 177 30.75 -6.37 12.92
CA ILE A 177 31.74 -5.59 12.17
C ILE A 177 32.29 -4.48 13.07
N ASP A 178 33.32 -3.80 12.61
CA ASP A 178 33.83 -2.58 13.25
C ASP A 178 34.32 -1.58 12.20
N LEU A 179 34.55 -0.35 12.61
CA LEU A 179 34.99 0.76 11.75
C LEU A 179 36.31 1.33 12.27
N LYS A 180 37.33 1.37 11.42
CA LYS A 180 38.60 2.01 11.72
C LYS A 180 39.14 2.76 10.49
N ASP A 181 39.54 3.98 10.67
CA ASP A 181 40.08 4.85 9.61
C ASP A 181 39.19 4.96 8.37
N GLY A 182 37.84 4.92 8.56
CA GLY A 182 36.87 4.98 7.49
C GLY A 182 36.68 3.66 6.71
N LEU A 183 37.25 2.56 7.19
CA LEU A 183 37.14 1.23 6.62
C LEU A 183 36.38 0.31 7.58
N TYR A 184 35.36 -0.35 7.07
CA TYR A 184 34.62 -1.40 7.77
C TYR A 184 35.35 -2.75 7.60
N PHE A 185 35.35 -3.55 8.67
CA PHE A 185 35.95 -4.89 8.70
C PHE A 185 35.18 -5.82 9.64
N LEU A 186 35.36 -7.14 9.45
CA LEU A 186 34.74 -8.15 10.33
C LEU A 186 35.46 -8.20 11.68
N LYS A 187 34.72 -8.29 12.78
CA LYS A 187 35.27 -8.67 14.07
C LYS A 187 35.66 -10.16 14.08
N GLU A 188 36.79 -10.53 14.68
CA GLU A 188 37.34 -11.91 14.70
C GLU A 188 36.35 -12.95 15.24
N SER A 189 35.48 -12.60 16.19
CA SER A 189 34.45 -13.49 16.72
C SER A 189 33.37 -13.91 15.71
N ALA A 190 33.11 -13.06 14.68
CA ALA A 190 32.15 -13.37 13.62
C ALA A 190 32.73 -14.32 12.56
N ALA A 191 34.06 -14.24 12.32
CA ALA A 191 34.76 -15.09 11.37
C ALA A 191 34.85 -16.57 11.85
N GLU A 192 34.94 -16.81 13.16
CA GLU A 192 35.00 -18.15 13.73
C GLU A 192 33.66 -18.89 13.75
N MET A 193 32.53 -18.18 13.91
CA MET A 193 31.19 -18.79 13.95
C MET A 193 30.73 -19.35 12.60
N GLU A 194 31.18 -18.78 11.47
CA GLU A 194 30.82 -19.30 10.14
C GLU A 194 31.70 -20.45 9.68
N ASN A 195 32.99 -20.47 10.04
CA ASN A 195 33.86 -21.61 9.75
C ASN A 195 33.46 -22.89 10.54
N GLY A 196 32.82 -22.73 11.71
CA GLY A 196 32.28 -23.83 12.49
C GLY A 196 31.04 -24.51 11.88
N ARG A 197 30.25 -23.80 11.07
CA ARG A 197 29.08 -24.38 10.41
C ARG A 197 29.39 -25.17 9.15
N GLU A 198 30.44 -24.83 8.43
CA GLU A 198 30.87 -25.60 7.24
C GLU A 198 31.54 -26.95 7.62
N SER A 199 31.96 -27.12 8.88
CA SER A 199 32.56 -28.37 9.35
C SER A 199 31.56 -29.38 9.94
N GLU A 200 30.30 -28.99 10.17
CA GLU A 200 29.25 -29.90 10.68
C GLU A 200 28.31 -30.44 9.59
N GLU A 201 28.39 -29.95 8.32
CA GLU A 201 27.60 -30.45 7.18
C GLU A 201 28.37 -31.39 6.21
N ASN A 202 29.51 -31.93 6.60
CA ASN A 202 30.23 -32.96 5.81
C ASN A 202 30.27 -34.32 6.51
#